data_e7cb676d9c86e73e0e716004cd1bbad8
#
_entry.id   e7cb676d9c86e73e0e716004cd1bbad8
#
_cell.length_a   1.000
_cell.length_b   1.000
_cell.length_c   1.000
_cell.angle_alpha   90.00
_cell.angle_beta   90.00
_cell.angle_gamma   90.00
#
_symmetry.space_group_name_H-M   'P 1'
#
loop_
_entity.id
_entity.type
_entity.pdbx_description
1 polymer ?
#
loop_
_entity_poly.entity_id
_entity_poly.type
_entity_poly.pdbx_seq_one_letter_code
_entity_poly.pdbx_strand_id
1 'polypeptide(L)'
;IHNGVVGLSDHTLDNITSLVSIPIGASVIEKHIIIAKNQDTVDSKFSIDALELETLVKDVNSAWYSLGSSKFKVTDGEQASYKYRPSIYVVKDINKGNLITDDCIRIIRPGLGIKPKFYDKVIGMEANIDIVSGTPLSWDMIS
;
A
#
# COMPACT_ATOMS: atom_id res chain seq x y z
N ILE A 1 -26.46 16.46 -7.43
CA ILE A 1 -25.03 16.11 -7.52
C ILE A 1 -24.58 16.51 -8.91
N HIS A 2 -23.66 17.47 -9.02
CA HIS A 2 -23.10 17.90 -10.30
C HIS A 2 -22.07 16.87 -10.80
N ASN A 3 -22.22 16.41 -12.04
CA ASN A 3 -21.25 15.53 -12.71
C ASN A 3 -20.10 16.32 -13.40
N GLY A 4 -19.86 17.55 -12.98
CA GLY A 4 -18.85 18.43 -13.56
C GLY A 4 -17.59 18.53 -12.72
N VAL A 5 -16.56 19.17 -13.27
CA VAL A 5 -15.36 19.56 -12.55
C VAL A 5 -15.74 20.58 -11.47
N VAL A 6 -15.33 20.32 -10.23
CA VAL A 6 -15.58 21.19 -9.08
C VAL A 6 -14.26 21.78 -8.60
N GLY A 7 -14.22 23.05 -8.29
CA GLY A 7 -13.07 23.76 -7.74
C GLY A 7 -13.38 24.45 -6.42
N LEU A 8 -12.34 24.90 -5.76
CA LEU A 8 -12.38 25.73 -4.56
C LEU A 8 -11.82 27.12 -4.89
N SER A 9 -12.56 28.17 -4.59
CA SER A 9 -12.06 29.54 -4.50
C SER A 9 -11.67 29.80 -3.04
N ASP A 10 -10.38 29.84 -2.76
CA ASP A 10 -9.83 29.86 -1.39
C ASP A 10 -9.28 31.24 -1.03
N HIS A 11 -9.87 31.87 -0.02
CA HIS A 11 -9.51 33.19 0.51
C HIS A 11 -8.83 33.10 1.89
N THR A 12 -8.40 31.91 2.32
CA THR A 12 -7.64 31.74 3.57
C THR A 12 -6.13 32.00 3.32
N LEU A 13 -5.40 32.32 4.37
CA LEU A 13 -3.94 32.58 4.24
C LEU A 13 -3.11 31.29 4.31
N ASP A 14 -3.63 30.25 4.94
CA ASP A 14 -2.94 28.96 5.04
C ASP A 14 -3.33 28.01 3.89
N ASN A 15 -2.69 26.84 3.87
CA ASN A 15 -2.91 25.82 2.84
C ASN A 15 -3.96 24.77 3.25
N ILE A 16 -4.46 24.80 4.49
CA ILE A 16 -5.28 23.71 5.06
C ILE A 16 -6.59 23.56 4.30
N THR A 17 -7.28 24.66 4.01
CA THR A 17 -8.55 24.65 3.29
C THR A 17 -8.39 24.06 1.89
N SER A 18 -7.35 24.48 1.17
CA SER A 18 -6.99 23.95 -0.14
C SER A 18 -6.68 22.46 -0.07
N LEU A 19 -5.89 22.00 0.89
CA LEU A 19 -5.51 20.58 1.05
C LEU A 19 -6.73 19.71 1.38
N VAL A 20 -7.60 20.16 2.26
CA VAL A 20 -8.82 19.41 2.65
C VAL A 20 -9.82 19.31 1.49
N SER A 21 -9.83 20.26 0.57
CA SER A 21 -10.72 20.24 -0.59
C SER A 21 -10.41 19.09 -1.57
N ILE A 22 -9.16 18.60 -1.62
CA ILE A 22 -8.71 17.57 -2.55
C ILE A 22 -9.42 16.22 -2.31
N PRO A 23 -9.45 15.63 -1.10
CA PRO A 23 -10.16 14.37 -0.85
C PRO A 23 -11.68 14.50 -1.00
N ILE A 24 -12.22 15.73 -0.97
CA ILE A 24 -13.64 15.99 -1.20
C ILE A 24 -13.95 16.08 -2.71
N GLY A 25 -12.93 16.15 -3.57
CA GLY A 25 -13.07 16.08 -5.03
C GLY A 25 -12.79 17.39 -5.76
N ALA A 26 -12.20 18.39 -5.11
CA ALA A 26 -11.76 19.59 -5.82
C ALA A 26 -10.66 19.26 -6.82
N SER A 27 -10.87 19.66 -8.07
CA SER A 27 -9.92 19.48 -9.18
C SER A 27 -9.23 20.78 -9.59
N VAL A 28 -9.70 21.90 -9.08
CA VAL A 28 -9.16 23.24 -9.32
C VAL A 28 -9.13 23.99 -8.00
N ILE A 29 -8.06 24.72 -7.74
CA ILE A 29 -7.94 25.64 -6.61
C ILE A 29 -7.61 27.03 -7.17
N GLU A 30 -8.42 28.01 -6.80
CA GLU A 30 -8.22 29.40 -7.11
C GLU A 30 -7.78 30.14 -5.85
N LYS A 31 -6.76 30.97 -5.95
CA LYS A 31 -6.22 31.73 -4.83
C LYS A 31 -5.69 33.09 -5.29
N HIS A 32 -5.96 34.11 -4.48
CA HIS A 32 -5.41 35.45 -4.72
C HIS A 32 -3.90 35.45 -4.45
N ILE A 33 -3.13 36.09 -5.36
CA ILE A 33 -1.69 36.24 -5.23
C ILE A 33 -1.29 37.72 -5.24
N ILE A 34 -0.22 38.04 -4.53
CA ILE A 34 0.36 39.36 -4.45
C ILE A 34 1.88 39.26 -4.73
N ILE A 35 2.42 40.21 -5.48
CA ILE A 35 3.86 40.22 -5.83
C ILE A 35 4.71 40.56 -4.61
N ALA A 36 4.26 41.49 -3.78
CA ALA A 36 4.99 41.90 -2.58
C ALA A 36 4.01 42.22 -1.46
N LYS A 37 4.23 41.63 -0.29
CA LYS A 37 3.34 41.77 0.90
C LYS A 37 3.22 43.20 1.46
N ASN A 38 4.10 44.10 1.04
CA ASN A 38 4.04 45.53 1.43
C ASN A 38 3.10 46.37 0.54
N GLN A 39 2.49 45.76 -0.46
CA GLN A 39 1.46 46.44 -1.29
C GLN A 39 0.14 46.45 -0.57
N ASP A 40 -0.42 47.65 -0.35
CA ASP A 40 -1.75 47.80 0.19
C ASP A 40 -2.77 47.85 -0.97
N THR A 41 -3.31 46.66 -1.28
CA THR A 41 -4.36 46.46 -2.29
C THR A 41 -5.64 45.97 -1.61
N VAL A 42 -6.78 46.03 -2.29
CA VAL A 42 -8.07 45.58 -1.76
C VAL A 42 -8.01 44.16 -1.24
N ASP A 43 -7.26 43.26 -1.93
CA ASP A 43 -7.22 41.85 -1.68
C ASP A 43 -5.93 41.37 -0.95
N SER A 44 -5.06 42.32 -0.56
CA SER A 44 -3.75 41.98 0.07
C SER A 44 -3.90 41.18 1.37
N LYS A 45 -5.01 41.37 2.10
CA LYS A 45 -5.26 40.74 3.39
C LYS A 45 -5.45 39.20 3.32
N PHE A 46 -5.83 38.69 2.16
CA PHE A 46 -6.04 37.27 1.91
C PHE A 46 -5.27 36.73 0.71
N SER A 47 -4.32 37.52 0.19
CA SER A 47 -3.44 37.10 -0.89
C SER A 47 -2.17 36.44 -0.35
N ILE A 48 -1.71 35.40 -1.04
CA ILE A 48 -0.44 34.73 -0.78
C ILE A 48 0.65 35.28 -1.71
N ASP A 49 1.90 35.24 -1.28
CA ASP A 49 3.04 35.62 -2.12
C ASP A 49 3.53 34.44 -3.00
N ALA A 50 4.56 34.71 -3.80
CA ALA A 50 5.11 33.71 -4.74
C ALA A 50 5.70 32.47 -4.03
N LEU A 51 6.34 32.63 -2.87
CA LEU A 51 6.92 31.51 -2.10
C LEU A 51 5.82 30.68 -1.43
N GLU A 52 4.78 31.35 -0.93
CA GLU A 52 3.61 30.68 -0.37
C GLU A 52 2.84 29.92 -1.46
N LEU A 53 2.74 30.50 -2.68
CA LEU A 53 2.15 29.80 -3.83
C LEU A 53 2.97 28.55 -4.23
N GLU A 54 4.30 28.64 -4.28
CA GLU A 54 5.17 27.49 -4.55
C GLU A 54 4.93 26.36 -3.53
N THR A 55 4.84 26.74 -2.25
CA THR A 55 4.55 25.79 -1.15
C THR A 55 3.17 25.17 -1.32
N LEU A 56 2.14 25.96 -1.60
CA LEU A 56 0.79 25.48 -1.85
C LEU A 56 0.76 24.46 -2.99
N VAL A 57 1.38 24.77 -4.13
CA VAL A 57 1.43 23.85 -5.28
C VAL A 57 2.08 22.53 -4.93
N LYS A 58 3.19 22.56 -4.18
CA LYS A 58 3.88 21.37 -3.71
C LYS A 58 3.03 20.53 -2.77
N ASP A 59 2.37 21.18 -1.81
CA ASP A 59 1.53 20.53 -0.82
C ASP A 59 0.27 19.90 -1.46
N VAL A 60 -0.38 20.62 -2.38
CA VAL A 60 -1.55 20.14 -3.13
C VAL A 60 -1.21 18.90 -3.96
N ASN A 61 -0.09 18.91 -4.68
CA ASN A 61 0.37 17.75 -5.43
C ASN A 61 0.68 16.56 -4.49
N SER A 62 1.34 16.82 -3.37
CA SER A 62 1.63 15.77 -2.36
C SER A 62 0.35 15.17 -1.79
N ALA A 63 -0.64 16.00 -1.47
CA ALA A 63 -1.94 15.54 -0.98
C ALA A 63 -2.67 14.70 -2.04
N TRP A 64 -2.68 15.15 -3.30
CA TRP A 64 -3.27 14.39 -4.41
C TRP A 64 -2.65 13.01 -4.57
N TYR A 65 -1.31 12.91 -4.63
CA TYR A 65 -0.62 11.63 -4.71
C TYR A 65 -0.85 10.74 -3.49
N SER A 66 -1.07 11.34 -2.31
CA SER A 66 -1.33 10.61 -1.06
C SER A 66 -2.73 9.99 -1.00
N LEU A 67 -3.68 10.41 -1.84
CA LEU A 67 -5.00 9.78 -1.93
C LEU A 67 -4.92 8.30 -2.32
N GLY A 68 -3.94 7.95 -3.16
CA GLY A 68 -3.70 6.58 -3.55
C GLY A 68 -4.92 5.91 -4.19
N SER A 69 -5.16 4.68 -3.80
CA SER A 69 -6.27 3.87 -4.29
C SER A 69 -6.90 3.08 -3.14
N SER A 70 -8.23 3.03 -3.07
CA SER A 70 -8.96 2.21 -2.10
C SER A 70 -8.88 0.69 -2.37
N LYS A 71 -8.18 0.27 -3.42
CA LYS A 71 -8.01 -1.15 -3.77
C LYS A 71 -6.90 -1.76 -2.92
N PHE A 72 -7.25 -2.71 -2.06
CA PHE A 72 -6.29 -3.55 -1.34
C PHE A 72 -5.62 -4.52 -2.33
N LYS A 73 -4.50 -4.13 -2.88
CA LYS A 73 -3.64 -4.99 -3.71
C LYS A 73 -2.19 -4.85 -3.28
N VAL A 74 -1.42 -5.88 -3.53
CA VAL A 74 0.03 -5.80 -3.36
C VAL A 74 0.58 -4.82 -4.38
N THR A 75 1.33 -3.84 -3.93
CA THR A 75 2.01 -2.88 -4.81
C THR A 75 3.25 -3.52 -5.43
N ASP A 76 3.73 -2.96 -6.54
CA ASP A 76 4.93 -3.46 -7.22
C ASP A 76 6.17 -3.40 -6.28
N GLY A 77 6.26 -2.39 -5.42
CA GLY A 77 7.31 -2.29 -4.40
C GLY A 77 7.23 -3.38 -3.32
N GLU A 78 6.04 -3.88 -3.01
CA GLU A 78 5.84 -4.96 -2.04
C GLU A 78 6.07 -6.36 -2.65
N GLN A 79 6.01 -6.52 -3.97
CA GLN A 79 6.23 -7.78 -4.66
C GLN A 79 7.58 -8.39 -4.26
N ALA A 80 8.63 -7.59 -4.20
CA ALA A 80 9.96 -8.01 -3.78
C ALA A 80 10.01 -8.55 -2.33
N SER A 81 9.08 -8.10 -1.48
CA SER A 81 8.99 -8.52 -0.07
C SER A 81 8.26 -9.85 0.13
N TYR A 82 7.55 -10.36 -0.89
CA TYR A 82 6.81 -11.62 -0.79
C TYR A 82 7.69 -12.82 -0.46
N LYS A 83 8.90 -12.85 -1.03
CA LYS A 83 9.88 -13.91 -0.75
C LYS A 83 10.32 -13.98 0.73
N TYR A 84 10.15 -12.90 1.48
CA TYR A 84 10.50 -12.87 2.91
C TYR A 84 9.34 -13.28 3.83
N ARG A 85 8.16 -13.55 3.28
CA ARG A 85 7.03 -14.08 4.06
C ARG A 85 7.31 -15.52 4.45
N PRO A 86 6.71 -16.02 5.56
CA PRO A 86 6.85 -17.42 5.92
C PRO A 86 6.04 -18.33 4.98
N SER A 87 6.49 -19.59 4.87
CA SER A 87 5.77 -20.68 4.22
C SER A 87 6.00 -22.00 4.97
N ILE A 88 5.32 -23.05 4.57
CA ILE A 88 5.45 -24.38 5.19
C ILE A 88 6.69 -25.07 4.63
N TYR A 89 7.55 -25.55 5.52
CA TYR A 89 8.74 -26.33 5.20
C TYR A 89 8.70 -27.67 5.92
N VAL A 90 9.25 -28.68 5.26
CA VAL A 90 9.54 -29.97 5.87
C VAL A 90 10.80 -29.83 6.75
N VAL A 91 10.73 -30.29 8.00
CA VAL A 91 11.82 -30.24 8.99
C VAL A 91 12.32 -31.62 9.44
N LYS A 92 11.66 -32.68 8.99
CA LYS A 92 12.11 -34.09 9.11
C LYS A 92 11.80 -34.78 7.80
N ASP A 93 12.67 -35.68 7.37
CA ASP A 93 12.44 -36.47 6.16
C ASP A 93 11.12 -37.23 6.20
N ILE A 94 10.39 -37.22 5.09
CA ILE A 94 9.12 -37.87 4.91
C ILE A 94 9.22 -38.79 3.71
N ASN A 95 9.00 -40.08 3.91
CA ASN A 95 9.01 -41.06 2.82
C ASN A 95 7.67 -41.00 2.06
N LYS A 96 7.71 -41.29 0.77
CA LYS A 96 6.52 -41.47 -0.06
C LYS A 96 5.52 -42.42 0.62
N GLY A 97 4.25 -42.04 0.61
CA GLY A 97 3.15 -42.79 1.24
C GLY A 97 2.95 -42.48 2.72
N ASN A 98 3.84 -41.72 3.37
CA ASN A 98 3.67 -41.30 4.75
C ASN A 98 2.81 -40.06 4.85
N LEU A 99 2.06 -39.95 5.96
CA LEU A 99 1.24 -38.77 6.25
C LEU A 99 2.09 -37.59 6.74
N ILE A 100 1.71 -36.40 6.32
CA ILE A 100 2.25 -35.15 6.85
C ILE A 100 1.72 -34.93 8.25
N THR A 101 2.62 -34.87 9.24
CA THR A 101 2.28 -34.65 10.65
C THR A 101 2.85 -33.33 11.16
N ASP A 102 2.30 -32.85 12.28
CA ASP A 102 2.71 -31.58 12.89
C ASP A 102 4.20 -31.54 13.28
N ASP A 103 4.80 -32.67 13.60
CA ASP A 103 6.22 -32.76 13.98
C ASP A 103 7.19 -32.71 12.78
N CYS A 104 6.72 -33.00 11.56
CA CYS A 104 7.56 -33.01 10.36
C CYS A 104 7.51 -31.72 9.53
N ILE A 105 6.65 -30.77 9.84
CA ILE A 105 6.56 -29.48 9.14
C ILE A 105 6.64 -28.30 10.09
N ARG A 106 7.07 -27.13 9.59
CA ARG A 106 7.11 -25.85 10.32
C ARG A 106 6.83 -24.69 9.38
N ILE A 107 6.30 -23.60 9.96
CA ILE A 107 6.13 -22.32 9.28
C ILE A 107 7.39 -21.49 9.51
N ILE A 108 8.23 -21.37 8.48
CA ILE A 108 9.49 -20.61 8.51
C ILE A 108 9.66 -19.77 7.24
N ARG A 109 10.62 -18.88 7.23
CA ARG A 109 11.01 -18.10 6.04
C ARG A 109 12.13 -18.84 5.27
N PRO A 110 12.20 -18.66 3.94
CA PRO A 110 11.48 -17.78 3.04
C PRO A 110 10.13 -18.33 2.55
N GLY A 111 9.38 -17.51 1.80
CA GLY A 111 8.04 -17.82 1.27
C GLY A 111 8.03 -18.63 -0.02
N LEU A 112 8.81 -19.72 -0.09
CA LEU A 112 8.97 -20.54 -1.29
C LEU A 112 8.01 -21.75 -1.33
N GLY A 113 7.36 -22.07 -0.19
CA GLY A 113 6.44 -23.20 -0.07
C GLY A 113 4.97 -22.76 0.04
N ILE A 114 4.12 -23.71 0.42
CA ILE A 114 2.69 -23.49 0.68
C ILE A 114 2.51 -22.42 1.75
N LYS A 115 1.51 -21.55 1.55
CA LYS A 115 1.22 -20.45 2.48
C LYS A 115 0.75 -20.97 3.84
N PRO A 116 1.13 -20.32 4.97
CA PRO A 116 0.77 -20.74 6.33
C PRO A 116 -0.72 -20.98 6.57
N LYS A 117 -1.59 -20.23 5.88
CA LYS A 117 -3.06 -20.39 6.00
C LYS A 117 -3.59 -21.78 5.60
N PHE A 118 -2.76 -22.59 4.99
CA PHE A 118 -3.13 -23.96 4.60
C PHE A 118 -2.52 -25.02 5.52
N TYR A 119 -1.91 -24.62 6.66
CA TYR A 119 -1.24 -25.54 7.58
C TYR A 119 -2.12 -26.70 7.99
N ASP A 120 -3.29 -26.41 8.52
CA ASP A 120 -4.25 -27.43 9.00
C ASP A 120 -4.77 -28.32 7.85
N LYS A 121 -4.83 -27.77 6.63
CA LYS A 121 -5.25 -28.54 5.45
C LYS A 121 -4.19 -29.54 5.02
N VAL A 122 -2.92 -29.22 5.23
CA VAL A 122 -1.77 -30.05 4.84
C VAL A 122 -1.56 -31.21 5.82
N ILE A 123 -1.86 -31.00 7.10
CA ILE A 123 -1.78 -32.07 8.11
C ILE A 123 -2.71 -33.22 7.72
N GLY A 124 -2.18 -34.44 7.72
CA GLY A 124 -2.90 -35.67 7.36
C GLY A 124 -2.96 -35.99 5.87
N MET A 125 -2.42 -35.09 4.99
CA MET A 125 -2.21 -35.42 3.57
C MET A 125 -1.07 -36.41 3.42
N GLU A 126 -1.08 -37.20 2.35
CA GLU A 126 -0.05 -38.20 2.04
C GLU A 126 1.04 -37.63 1.14
N ALA A 127 2.30 -37.98 1.40
CA ALA A 127 3.43 -37.60 0.55
C ALA A 127 3.47 -38.44 -0.74
N ASN A 128 3.42 -37.78 -1.90
CA ASN A 128 3.47 -38.42 -3.22
C ASN A 128 4.88 -38.84 -3.63
N ILE A 129 5.90 -38.26 -2.99
CA ILE A 129 7.31 -38.49 -3.21
C ILE A 129 8.08 -38.49 -1.88
N ASP A 130 9.31 -38.94 -1.86
CA ASP A 130 10.19 -38.70 -0.72
C ASP A 130 10.56 -37.25 -0.62
N ILE A 131 10.39 -36.65 0.57
CA ILE A 131 10.65 -35.23 0.83
C ILE A 131 11.71 -35.11 1.92
N VAL A 132 12.84 -34.50 1.59
CA VAL A 132 13.92 -34.31 2.55
C VAL A 132 13.72 -33.07 3.42
N SER A 133 14.24 -33.10 4.63
CA SER A 133 14.24 -31.97 5.55
C SER A 133 14.88 -30.72 4.91
N GLY A 134 14.30 -29.55 5.16
CA GLY A 134 14.69 -28.27 4.55
C GLY A 134 13.96 -27.93 3.25
N THR A 135 13.13 -28.83 2.71
CA THR A 135 12.37 -28.62 1.48
C THR A 135 11.16 -27.72 1.75
N PRO A 136 10.95 -26.65 0.97
CA PRO A 136 9.68 -25.91 0.98
C PRO A 136 8.58 -26.81 0.41
N LEU A 137 7.53 -27.05 1.21
CA LEU A 137 6.45 -27.94 0.80
C LEU A 137 5.61 -27.32 -0.33
N SER A 138 5.31 -28.10 -1.37
CA SER A 138 4.47 -27.69 -2.49
C SER A 138 3.32 -28.68 -2.73
N TRP A 139 2.27 -28.22 -3.43
CA TRP A 139 1.05 -29.02 -3.62
C TRP A 139 1.24 -30.26 -4.48
N ASP A 140 2.21 -30.28 -5.35
CA ASP A 140 2.58 -31.42 -6.19
C ASP A 140 3.26 -32.56 -5.43
N MET A 141 3.77 -32.28 -4.23
CA MET A 141 4.42 -33.26 -3.35
C MET A 141 3.45 -34.03 -2.47
N ILE A 142 2.18 -33.62 -2.37
CA ILE A 142 1.19 -34.15 -1.41
C ILE A 142 -0.18 -34.34 -2.06
N SER A 143 -0.99 -35.25 -1.53
CA SER A 143 -2.38 -35.53 -1.99
C SER A 143 -3.33 -35.82 -0.85
#